data_f4f59d84a08b211f760e132fd842adec
#
_entry.id   f4f59d84a08b211f760e132fd842adec
#
_cell.length_a   1.000
_cell.length_b   1.000
_cell.length_c   1.000
_cell.angle_alpha   90.00
_cell.angle_beta   90.00
_cell.angle_gamma   90.00
#
_symmetry.space_group_name_H-M   'P 1'
#
loop_
_entity.id
_entity.type
_entity.pdbx_description
1 polymer ?
#
loop_
_entity_poly.entity_id
_entity_poly.type
_entity_poly.pdbx_seq_one_letter_code
_entity_poly.pdbx_strand_id
1 'polypeptide(L)'
;ERLRAWLGGGEPFPQVEEAAFWSASREFAWVPESWALVKTPVTLSAVPVLDPVLQVAGAQRRYVAGAALAWIAWPGDLGQLDAHLTQLQLGGLVLRGEVEWPFVGVRNGASLIARVKRVLDPFHRFPML
;
A
#
# COMPACT_ATOMS: atom_id res chain seq x y z
N GLU A 1 -19.27 22.52 8.26
CA GLU A 1 -19.13 23.75 9.08
C GLU A 1 -18.56 23.46 10.48
N ARG A 2 -19.17 22.58 11.25
CA ARG A 2 -18.67 22.24 12.59
C ARG A 2 -17.27 21.64 12.56
N LEU A 3 -17.01 20.74 11.60
CA LEU A 3 -15.72 20.08 11.45
C LEU A 3 -14.63 21.08 11.08
N ARG A 4 -14.94 21.99 10.17
CA ARG A 4 -14.03 23.05 9.74
C ARG A 4 -13.66 24.00 10.89
N ALA A 5 -14.64 24.42 11.66
CA ALA A 5 -14.43 25.26 12.83
C ALA A 5 -13.60 24.53 13.90
N TRP A 6 -13.85 23.24 14.09
CA TRP A 6 -13.13 22.42 15.06
C TRP A 6 -11.66 22.16 14.65
N LEU A 7 -11.39 21.98 13.36
CA LEU A 7 -10.03 21.80 12.84
C LEU A 7 -9.24 23.11 12.70
N GLY A 8 -9.85 24.25 12.97
CA GLY A 8 -9.17 25.55 12.95
C GLY A 8 -8.90 26.11 11.56
N GLY A 9 -9.55 25.61 10.52
CA GLY A 9 -9.38 26.12 9.17
C GLY A 9 -9.49 25.04 8.10
N GLY A 10 -9.07 25.37 6.90
CA GLY A 10 -9.21 24.54 5.71
C GLY A 10 -10.31 25.04 4.80
N GLU A 11 -10.13 24.87 3.51
CA GLU A 11 -11.14 25.21 2.52
C GLU A 11 -11.96 23.98 2.14
N PRO A 12 -13.31 24.08 2.15
CA PRO A 12 -14.14 22.98 1.66
C PRO A 12 -13.95 22.85 0.14
N PHE A 13 -13.79 21.61 -0.32
CA PHE A 13 -13.82 21.32 -1.75
C PHE A 13 -15.20 21.64 -2.33
N PRO A 14 -15.30 22.25 -3.52
CA PRO A 14 -16.54 22.27 -4.26
C PRO A 14 -17.05 20.84 -4.48
N GLN A 15 -18.37 20.65 -4.39
CA GLN A 15 -18.96 19.31 -4.44
C GLN A 15 -18.58 18.49 -5.68
N VAL A 16 -18.46 19.15 -6.84
CA VAL A 16 -18.06 18.50 -8.09
C VAL A 16 -16.59 18.07 -8.05
N GLU A 17 -15.72 18.93 -7.55
CA GLU A 17 -14.28 18.63 -7.42
C GLU A 17 -14.03 17.55 -6.37
N GLU A 18 -14.79 17.55 -5.29
CA GLU A 18 -14.74 16.53 -4.27
C GLU A 18 -15.11 15.15 -4.83
N ALA A 19 -16.19 15.05 -5.59
CA ALA A 19 -16.61 13.81 -6.22
C ALA A 19 -15.55 13.28 -7.20
N ALA A 20 -14.96 14.16 -8.01
CA ALA A 20 -13.89 13.82 -8.94
C ALA A 20 -12.62 13.35 -8.20
N PHE A 21 -12.26 14.01 -7.10
CA PHE A 21 -11.13 13.63 -6.26
C PHE A 21 -11.30 12.22 -5.68
N TRP A 22 -12.45 11.93 -5.11
CA TRP A 22 -12.73 10.61 -4.53
C TRP A 22 -12.82 9.51 -5.58
N SER A 23 -13.39 9.79 -6.75
CA SER A 23 -13.40 8.85 -7.86
C SER A 23 -11.99 8.52 -8.33
N ALA A 24 -11.16 9.54 -8.57
CA ALA A 24 -9.77 9.37 -8.96
C ALA A 24 -8.96 8.59 -7.90
N SER A 25 -9.22 8.84 -6.61
CA SER A 25 -8.57 8.11 -5.52
C SER A 25 -8.93 6.62 -5.51
N ARG A 26 -10.21 6.29 -5.71
CA ARG A 26 -10.67 4.90 -5.75
C ARG A 26 -10.13 4.13 -6.96
N GLU A 27 -9.99 4.80 -8.09
CA GLU A 27 -9.49 4.21 -9.34
C GLU A 27 -7.97 4.22 -9.44
N PHE A 28 -7.28 4.74 -8.42
CA PHE A 28 -5.82 4.93 -8.43
C PHE A 28 -5.30 5.74 -9.62
N ALA A 29 -6.08 6.71 -10.06
CA ALA A 29 -5.71 7.60 -11.17
C ALA A 29 -4.47 8.46 -10.85
N TRP A 30 -4.14 8.63 -9.57
CA TRP A 30 -2.94 9.31 -9.11
C TRP A 30 -1.65 8.50 -9.33
N VAL A 31 -1.78 7.20 -9.65
CA VAL A 31 -0.63 6.32 -9.90
C VAL A 31 -0.30 6.33 -11.40
N PRO A 32 0.90 6.75 -11.81
CA PRO A 32 1.32 6.67 -13.22
C PRO A 32 1.19 5.24 -13.76
N GLU A 33 0.80 5.09 -15.03
CA GLU A 33 0.52 3.78 -15.63
C GLU A 33 1.70 2.81 -15.59
N SER A 34 2.91 3.34 -15.76
CA SER A 34 4.13 2.53 -15.77
C SER A 34 4.66 2.18 -14.38
N TRP A 35 4.07 2.75 -13.32
CA TRP A 35 4.51 2.53 -11.96
C TRP A 35 3.78 1.35 -11.34
N ALA A 36 4.48 0.63 -10.47
CA ALA A 36 3.88 -0.42 -9.68
C ALA A 36 3.02 0.17 -8.55
N LEU A 37 1.95 -0.51 -8.20
CA LEU A 37 1.10 -0.16 -7.06
C LEU A 37 1.20 -1.26 -6.01
N VAL A 38 1.60 -0.89 -4.81
CA VAL A 38 1.79 -1.82 -3.70
C VAL A 38 0.95 -1.38 -2.50
N LYS A 39 0.28 -2.33 -1.91
CA LYS A 39 -0.50 -2.16 -0.69
C LYS A 39 0.31 -2.71 0.48
N THR A 40 0.64 -1.88 1.44
CA THR A 40 1.48 -2.25 2.59
C THR A 40 0.78 -1.91 3.90
N PRO A 41 0.41 -2.91 4.71
CA PRO A 41 -0.01 -2.65 6.09
C PRO A 41 1.13 -2.00 6.87
N VAL A 42 0.83 -0.94 7.59
CA VAL A 42 1.81 -0.21 8.40
C VAL A 42 1.26 0.09 9.78
N THR A 43 2.14 0.49 10.68
CA THR A 43 1.76 1.02 11.99
C THR A 43 2.08 2.50 12.04
N LEU A 44 1.45 3.24 12.95
CA LEU A 44 1.75 4.66 13.14
C LEU A 44 3.21 4.90 13.44
N SER A 45 3.86 3.99 14.16
CA SER A 45 5.30 4.08 14.49
C SER A 45 6.20 3.80 13.28
N ALA A 46 5.73 3.05 12.29
CA ALA A 46 6.49 2.73 11.09
C ALA A 46 6.47 3.86 10.06
N VAL A 47 5.42 4.67 10.02
CA VAL A 47 5.26 5.74 9.03
C VAL A 47 6.41 6.75 9.06
N PRO A 48 6.87 7.27 10.22
CA PRO A 48 8.00 8.21 10.25
C PRO A 48 9.32 7.63 9.74
N VAL A 49 9.46 6.32 9.71
CA VAL A 49 10.66 5.63 9.19
C VAL A 49 10.50 5.31 7.70
N LEU A 50 9.31 4.88 7.30
CA LEU A 50 9.02 4.52 5.91
C LEU A 50 8.91 5.74 4.99
N ASP A 51 8.24 6.79 5.42
CA ASP A 51 7.92 7.93 4.56
C ASP A 51 9.16 8.63 3.98
N PRO A 52 10.24 8.90 4.75
CA PRO A 52 11.47 9.47 4.19
C PRO A 52 12.12 8.57 3.13
N VAL A 53 12.07 7.26 3.30
CA VAL A 53 12.61 6.29 2.32
C VAL A 53 11.86 6.39 1.00
N LEU A 54 10.53 6.45 1.05
CA LEU A 54 9.68 6.60 -0.13
C LEU A 54 9.88 7.96 -0.80
N GLN A 55 10.05 9.01 -0.01
CA GLN A 55 10.28 10.35 -0.53
C GLN A 55 11.61 10.45 -1.29
N VAL A 56 12.68 9.92 -0.74
CA VAL A 56 14.01 9.90 -1.37
C VAL A 56 13.99 9.11 -2.68
N ALA A 57 13.24 8.02 -2.72
CA ALA A 57 13.10 7.21 -3.92
C ALA A 57 12.18 7.83 -4.98
N GLY A 58 11.51 8.94 -4.68
CA GLY A 58 10.56 9.58 -5.59
C GLY A 58 9.22 8.86 -5.70
N ALA A 59 8.92 7.95 -4.79
CA ALA A 59 7.67 7.22 -4.77
C ALA A 59 6.51 8.12 -4.33
N GLN A 60 5.35 7.96 -4.96
CA GLN A 60 4.11 8.54 -4.48
C GLN A 60 3.47 7.59 -3.47
N ARG A 61 2.84 8.13 -2.44
CA ARG A 61 2.23 7.34 -1.38
C ARG A 61 1.01 8.02 -0.80
N ARG A 62 0.07 7.20 -0.38
CA ARG A 62 -1.13 7.64 0.35
C ARG A 62 -1.35 6.72 1.54
N TYR A 63 -1.63 7.32 2.68
CA TYR A 63 -1.95 6.59 3.90
C TYR A 63 -3.44 6.68 4.17
N VAL A 64 -4.04 5.55 4.50
CA VAL A 64 -5.47 5.43 4.77
C VAL A 64 -5.71 4.63 6.05
N ALA A 65 -6.96 4.59 6.50
CA ALA A 65 -7.36 3.86 7.71
C ALA A 65 -6.56 4.27 8.95
N GLY A 66 -6.41 5.59 9.17
CA GLY A 66 -5.64 6.11 10.30
C GLY A 66 -4.14 5.79 10.23
N ALA A 67 -3.60 5.74 9.02
CA ALA A 67 -2.23 5.34 8.72
C ALA A 67 -1.90 3.87 9.06
N ALA A 68 -2.93 3.00 9.05
CA ALA A 68 -2.72 1.55 9.17
C ALA A 68 -2.43 0.87 7.83
N LEU A 69 -2.59 1.60 6.72
CA LEU A 69 -2.39 1.11 5.37
C LEU A 69 -1.72 2.17 4.51
N ALA A 70 -0.65 1.79 3.84
CA ALA A 70 0.03 2.61 2.85
C ALA A 70 -0.23 2.08 1.44
N TRP A 71 -0.62 2.97 0.55
CA TRP A 71 -0.65 2.75 -0.89
C TRP A 71 0.58 3.38 -1.49
N ILE A 72 1.46 2.58 -2.09
CA ILE A 72 2.75 3.02 -2.61
C ILE A 72 2.76 2.87 -4.13
N ALA A 73 2.96 3.97 -4.84
CA ALA A 73 3.27 3.96 -6.26
C ALA A 73 4.78 4.02 -6.42
N TRP A 74 5.37 2.95 -6.93
CA TRP A 74 6.82 2.78 -7.03
C TRP A 74 7.31 2.99 -8.46
N PRO A 75 8.25 3.92 -8.69
CA PRO A 75 8.68 4.30 -10.03
C PRO A 75 9.77 3.41 -10.63
N GLY A 76 10.39 2.55 -9.84
CA GLY A 76 11.56 1.80 -10.27
C GLY A 76 11.40 0.29 -10.15
N ASP A 77 12.51 -0.38 -10.01
CA ASP A 77 12.54 -1.81 -9.79
C ASP A 77 11.96 -2.18 -8.43
N LEU A 78 10.99 -3.09 -8.43
CA LEU A 78 10.37 -3.59 -7.20
C LEU A 78 11.35 -4.30 -6.26
N GLY A 79 12.47 -4.79 -6.77
CA GLY A 79 13.54 -5.35 -5.95
C GLY A 79 14.11 -4.35 -4.95
N GLN A 80 14.18 -3.07 -5.32
CA GLN A 80 14.60 -2.00 -4.40
C GLN A 80 13.58 -1.77 -3.31
N LEU A 81 12.29 -1.74 -3.66
CA LEU A 81 11.22 -1.61 -2.68
C LEU A 81 11.19 -2.82 -1.74
N ASP A 82 11.35 -4.01 -2.28
CA ASP A 82 11.47 -5.25 -1.49
C ASP A 82 12.57 -5.16 -0.44
N ALA A 83 13.74 -4.68 -0.82
CA ALA A 83 14.86 -4.50 0.11
C ALA A 83 14.54 -3.46 1.20
N HIS A 84 13.92 -2.33 0.85
CA HIS A 84 13.54 -1.32 1.82
C HIS A 84 12.49 -1.84 2.82
N LEU A 85 11.46 -2.51 2.31
CA LEU A 85 10.41 -3.07 3.18
C LEU A 85 10.95 -4.17 4.08
N THR A 86 11.81 -5.03 3.56
CA THR A 86 12.47 -6.09 4.35
C THR A 86 13.30 -5.50 5.48
N GLN A 87 14.06 -4.44 5.21
CA GLN A 87 14.86 -3.76 6.21
C GLN A 87 14.01 -3.14 7.32
N LEU A 88 12.83 -2.66 6.98
CA LEU A 88 11.87 -2.07 7.93
C LEU A 88 10.95 -3.12 8.56
N GLN A 89 11.11 -4.40 8.22
CA GLN A 89 10.25 -5.51 8.64
C GLN A 89 8.78 -5.32 8.23
N LEU A 90 8.55 -4.72 7.09
CA LEU A 90 7.24 -4.52 6.49
C LEU A 90 7.07 -5.45 5.28
N GLY A 91 5.83 -5.81 5.00
CA GLY A 91 5.46 -6.59 3.83
C GLY A 91 4.40 -5.88 3.00
N GLY A 92 4.38 -6.13 1.71
CA GLY A 92 3.40 -5.54 0.81
C GLY A 92 2.88 -6.52 -0.22
N LEU A 93 1.71 -6.20 -0.75
CA LEU A 93 1.07 -6.91 -1.85
C LEU A 93 1.11 -6.04 -3.11
N VAL A 94 1.68 -6.56 -4.17
CA VAL A 94 1.72 -5.89 -5.47
C VAL A 94 0.38 -6.07 -6.16
N LEU A 95 -0.33 -4.96 -6.38
CA LEU A 95 -1.63 -4.94 -7.03
C LEU A 95 -1.53 -4.64 -8.53
N ARG A 96 -0.50 -3.90 -8.92
CA ARG A 96 -0.21 -3.57 -10.31
C ARG A 96 1.30 -3.52 -10.52
N GLY A 97 1.79 -4.21 -11.53
CA GLY A 97 3.21 -4.29 -11.87
C GLY A 97 3.54 -5.67 -12.45
N GLU A 98 4.62 -5.74 -13.20
CA GLU A 98 5.14 -7.00 -13.71
C GLU A 98 5.97 -7.69 -12.63
N VAL A 99 5.41 -8.70 -12.02
CA VAL A 99 6.07 -9.48 -10.98
C VAL A 99 5.77 -10.97 -11.16
N GLU A 100 6.76 -11.78 -10.96
CA GLU A 100 6.59 -13.22 -10.86
C GLU A 100 5.90 -13.61 -9.56
N TRP A 101 6.10 -12.82 -8.52
CA TRP A 101 5.55 -13.05 -7.19
C TRP A 101 4.90 -11.79 -6.63
N PRO A 102 3.63 -11.83 -6.20
CA PRO A 102 2.88 -10.62 -5.85
C PRO A 102 3.21 -10.03 -4.47
N PHE A 103 4.22 -10.53 -3.80
CA PHE A 103 4.59 -10.06 -2.46
C PHE A 103 5.97 -9.44 -2.47
N VAL A 104 6.12 -8.35 -1.71
CA VAL A 104 7.40 -7.67 -1.47
C VAL A 104 7.60 -7.51 0.04
N GLY A 105 8.86 -7.44 0.45
CA GLY A 105 9.20 -7.32 1.87
C GLY A 105 9.05 -8.61 2.65
N VAL A 106 8.80 -8.47 3.95
CA VAL A 106 8.71 -9.60 4.88
C VAL A 106 7.36 -10.30 4.75
N ARG A 107 7.37 -11.61 4.66
CA ARG A 107 6.16 -12.44 4.66
C ARG A 107 5.94 -13.06 6.04
N ASN A 108 5.38 -12.26 6.92
CA ASN A 108 5.01 -12.74 8.25
C ASN A 108 3.88 -13.77 8.15
N GLY A 109 4.01 -14.85 8.89
CA GLY A 109 2.99 -15.89 8.92
C GLY A 109 2.96 -16.85 7.73
N ALA A 110 3.97 -16.83 6.85
CA ALA A 110 4.03 -17.73 5.69
C ALA A 110 3.92 -19.22 6.08
N SER A 111 4.56 -19.62 7.18
CA SER A 111 4.48 -21.00 7.68
C SER A 111 3.07 -21.33 8.19
N LEU A 112 2.40 -20.39 8.85
CA LEU A 112 1.02 -20.57 9.30
C LEU A 112 0.06 -20.66 8.12
N ILE A 113 0.21 -19.77 7.14
CA ILE A 113 -0.59 -19.79 5.91
C ILE A 113 -0.43 -21.13 5.18
N ALA A 114 0.78 -21.64 5.06
CA ALA A 114 1.05 -22.94 4.43
C ALA A 114 0.39 -24.10 5.21
N ARG A 115 0.40 -24.04 6.55
CA ARG A 115 -0.27 -25.03 7.39
C ARG A 115 -1.79 -24.97 7.24
N VAL A 116 -2.36 -23.78 7.29
CA VAL A 116 -3.81 -23.57 7.10
C VAL A 116 -4.24 -24.05 5.71
N LYS A 117 -3.47 -23.69 4.67
CA LYS A 117 -3.75 -24.15 3.31
C LYS A 117 -3.75 -25.67 3.21
N ARG A 118 -2.78 -26.34 3.82
CA ARG A 118 -2.69 -27.81 3.79
C ARG A 118 -3.92 -28.47 4.41
N VAL A 119 -4.50 -27.87 5.44
CA VAL A 119 -5.71 -28.38 6.10
C VAL A 119 -6.95 -28.11 5.24
N LEU A 120 -7.06 -26.91 4.66
CA LEU A 120 -8.24 -26.49 3.90
C LEU A 120 -8.23 -26.95 2.44
N ASP A 121 -7.05 -27.20 1.89
CA ASP A 121 -6.88 -27.65 0.49
C ASP A 121 -5.94 -28.85 0.40
N PRO A 122 -6.32 -30.02 0.96
CA PRO A 122 -5.47 -31.21 0.96
C PRO A 122 -5.22 -31.79 -0.44
N PHE A 123 -6.04 -31.41 -1.41
CA PHE A 123 -5.93 -31.88 -2.80
C PHE A 123 -5.28 -30.86 -3.74
N HIS A 124 -4.73 -29.77 -3.20
CA HIS A 124 -4.01 -28.73 -3.96
C HIS A 124 -4.81 -28.15 -5.14
N ARG A 125 -6.10 -27.91 -4.93
CA ARG A 125 -7.00 -27.34 -5.94
C ARG A 125 -6.79 -25.84 -6.17
N PHE A 126 -6.21 -25.17 -5.19
CA PHE A 126 -5.96 -23.73 -5.25
C PHE A 126 -4.44 -23.47 -5.32
N PRO A 127 -4.01 -22.46 -6.11
CA PRO A 127 -2.59 -22.14 -6.23
C PRO A 127 -1.98 -21.75 -4.89
N MET A 128 -0.69 -21.97 -4.76
CA MET A 128 0.08 -21.47 -3.62
C MET A 128 0.21 -19.95 -3.71
N LEU A 129 -0.05 -19.30 -2.59
CA LEU A 129 0.18 -17.86 -2.43
C LEU A 129 1.56 -17.59 -1.85
#